data_2cae677a4f03c2c327fb7a1ab7d1cd2e
#
_entry.id   2cae677a4f03c2c327fb7a1ab7d1cd2e
#
_cell.length_a   1.000
_cell.length_b   1.000
_cell.length_c   1.000
_cell.angle_alpha   90.00
_cell.angle_beta   90.00
_cell.angle_gamma   90.00
#
_symmetry.space_group_name_H-M   'P 1'
#
loop_
_entity.id
_entity.type
_entity.pdbx_description
1 polymer ?
#
loop_
_entity_poly.entity_id
_entity_poly.type
_entity_poly.pdbx_seq_one_letter_code
_entity_poly.pdbx_strand_id
1 'polypeptide(L)'
;MKSYFVLILAFFCNAGYANVCSSLGCPTGAPDSNDLLERSIYTISNNQQTKFADWAAYKVTTQTIDGPSRSRSWRSDPDLKREYTLETADYNDAHALIRTDRGHQVPLASVSNTADWRSTNYLSNITPQSSNLNQGPWVRLESAVRVLARSGESVYVVTGPLYESFFASLPGADESHTIPSGYFKIVATINQAGYMRASAYVMEQNSARADDYCSKEVTIDNVESRSGLNIFPEMTGSKEYAVETRLGGLSSQLGC
;
A
#
# COMPACT_ATOMS: atom_id res chain seq x y z
N MET A 1 -11.10 -37.82 -49.81
CA MET A 1 -10.27 -36.73 -49.23
C MET A 1 -10.97 -36.26 -47.96
N LYS A 2 -10.44 -36.59 -46.77
CA LYS A 2 -10.97 -36.13 -45.46
C LYS A 2 -10.13 -34.95 -45.01
N SER A 3 -10.73 -33.74 -44.99
CA SER A 3 -10.12 -32.53 -44.43
C SER A 3 -10.17 -32.59 -42.92
N TYR A 4 -9.01 -32.58 -42.29
CA TYR A 4 -8.88 -32.37 -40.82
C TYR A 4 -8.77 -30.88 -40.55
N PHE A 5 -9.77 -30.33 -39.87
CA PHE A 5 -9.69 -28.99 -39.31
C PHE A 5 -8.89 -29.06 -38.00
N VAL A 6 -7.68 -28.47 -37.97
CA VAL A 6 -6.91 -28.29 -36.74
C VAL A 6 -7.40 -27.03 -36.07
N LEU A 7 -8.08 -27.17 -34.94
CA LEU A 7 -8.48 -26.08 -34.08
C LEU A 7 -7.28 -25.65 -33.24
N ILE A 8 -6.65 -24.54 -33.60
CA ILE A 8 -5.60 -23.94 -32.78
C ILE A 8 -6.26 -23.18 -31.64
N LEU A 9 -6.29 -23.76 -30.43
CA LEU A 9 -6.63 -23.04 -29.22
C LEU A 9 -5.46 -22.07 -28.91
N ALA A 10 -5.66 -20.78 -29.18
CA ALA A 10 -4.79 -19.74 -28.67
C ALA A 10 -5.01 -19.61 -27.16
N PHE A 11 -4.09 -20.15 -26.37
CA PHE A 11 -3.99 -19.81 -24.95
C PHE A 11 -3.56 -18.36 -24.86
N PHE A 12 -4.50 -17.45 -24.64
CA PHE A 12 -4.19 -16.13 -24.12
C PHE A 12 -3.66 -16.31 -22.69
N CYS A 13 -2.36 -16.36 -22.54
CA CYS A 13 -1.70 -16.20 -21.26
C CYS A 13 -1.98 -14.75 -20.82
N ASN A 14 -3.04 -14.54 -20.03
CA ASN A 14 -3.19 -13.32 -19.29
C ASN A 14 -2.00 -13.28 -18.34
N ALA A 15 -0.98 -12.47 -18.68
CA ALA A 15 0.03 -12.04 -17.75
C ALA A 15 -0.64 -11.11 -16.72
N GLY A 16 -1.47 -11.69 -15.85
CA GLY A 16 -1.95 -11.04 -14.65
C GLY A 16 -0.71 -10.64 -13.86
N TYR A 17 -0.58 -9.38 -13.53
CA TYR A 17 0.40 -8.94 -12.57
C TYR A 17 0.16 -9.79 -11.31
N ALA A 18 1.14 -10.64 -10.94
CA ALA A 18 0.97 -11.52 -9.80
C ALA A 18 0.66 -10.64 -8.58
N ASN A 19 -0.53 -10.79 -8.04
CA ASN A 19 -0.96 -10.10 -6.85
C ASN A 19 0.05 -10.38 -5.73
N VAL A 20 0.38 -9.37 -4.90
CA VAL A 20 1.29 -9.56 -3.75
C VAL A 20 0.82 -10.72 -2.89
N CYS A 21 -0.47 -10.82 -2.68
CA CYS A 21 -1.11 -11.90 -1.93
C CYS A 21 -0.84 -13.30 -2.51
N SER A 22 -0.67 -13.43 -3.82
CA SER A 22 -0.33 -14.72 -4.45
C SER A 22 1.12 -15.16 -4.22
N SER A 23 1.97 -14.25 -3.77
CA SER A 23 3.41 -14.51 -3.59
C SER A 23 3.84 -14.62 -2.13
N LEU A 24 3.14 -13.91 -1.23
CA LEU A 24 3.50 -13.77 0.19
C LEU A 24 2.34 -14.07 1.15
N GLY A 25 1.18 -14.41 0.64
CA GLY A 25 -0.08 -14.36 1.38
C GLY A 25 -0.61 -12.93 1.52
N CYS A 26 -1.92 -12.77 1.69
CA CYS A 26 -2.50 -11.51 2.11
C CYS A 26 -2.30 -11.33 3.61
N PRO A 27 -2.04 -10.12 4.13
CA PRO A 27 -2.07 -9.87 5.56
C PRO A 27 -3.38 -10.35 6.18
N THR A 28 -3.29 -10.98 7.35
CA THR A 28 -4.44 -11.46 8.13
C THR A 28 -4.58 -10.67 9.43
N GLY A 29 -5.66 -10.89 10.19
CA GLY A 29 -5.91 -10.18 11.45
C GLY A 29 -6.78 -8.93 11.31
N ALA A 30 -7.07 -8.46 10.08
CA ALA A 30 -8.07 -7.43 9.86
C ALA A 30 -9.48 -7.95 10.22
N PRO A 31 -10.42 -7.07 10.61
CA PRO A 31 -11.79 -7.48 10.92
C PRO A 31 -12.47 -8.26 9.78
N ASP A 32 -13.22 -9.31 10.11
CA ASP A 32 -13.97 -10.12 9.12
C ASP A 32 -15.02 -9.31 8.35
N SER A 33 -15.41 -8.15 8.89
CA SER A 33 -16.35 -7.23 8.24
C SER A 33 -15.73 -6.37 7.14
N ASN A 34 -14.41 -6.43 6.97
CA ASN A 34 -13.74 -5.67 5.92
C ASN A 34 -14.04 -6.21 4.53
N ASP A 35 -14.12 -5.32 3.56
CA ASP A 35 -14.22 -5.71 2.16
C ASP A 35 -12.81 -5.92 1.58
N LEU A 36 -12.51 -7.15 1.16
CA LEU A 36 -11.29 -7.46 0.44
C LEU A 36 -11.47 -7.12 -1.05
N LEU A 37 -10.74 -6.13 -1.53
CA LEU A 37 -10.77 -5.71 -2.92
C LEU A 37 -9.47 -6.10 -3.63
N GLU A 38 -9.58 -7.11 -4.50
CA GLU A 38 -8.47 -7.58 -5.33
C GLU A 38 -8.50 -6.88 -6.69
N ARG A 39 -7.44 -6.15 -7.02
CA ARG A 39 -7.26 -5.47 -8.30
C ARG A 39 -6.00 -5.97 -9.00
N SER A 40 -5.88 -5.72 -10.28
CA SER A 40 -4.72 -6.15 -11.07
C SER A 40 -3.38 -5.62 -10.55
N ILE A 41 -3.36 -4.46 -9.89
CA ILE A 41 -2.14 -3.76 -9.45
C ILE A 41 -2.00 -3.66 -7.92
N TYR A 42 -3.03 -3.98 -7.16
CA TYR A 42 -2.99 -4.03 -5.69
C TYR A 42 -4.17 -4.80 -5.11
N THR A 43 -4.05 -5.18 -3.85
CA THR A 43 -5.15 -5.66 -3.01
C THR A 43 -5.26 -4.77 -1.79
N ILE A 44 -6.47 -4.47 -1.33
CA ILE A 44 -6.73 -3.72 -0.09
C ILE A 44 -7.79 -4.43 0.75
N SER A 45 -7.71 -4.25 2.07
CA SER A 45 -8.74 -4.64 3.03
C SER A 45 -9.43 -3.37 3.54
N ASN A 46 -10.57 -3.01 2.96
CA ASN A 46 -11.29 -1.78 3.30
C ASN A 46 -12.10 -1.97 4.58
N ASN A 47 -11.87 -1.11 5.56
CA ASN A 47 -12.57 -1.13 6.84
C ASN A 47 -13.80 -0.21 6.78
N GLN A 48 -14.99 -0.82 6.86
CA GLN A 48 -16.27 -0.11 6.78
C GLN A 48 -16.51 0.87 7.94
N GLN A 49 -15.84 0.67 9.09
CA GLN A 49 -15.99 1.53 10.26
C GLN A 49 -15.09 2.76 10.20
N THR A 50 -13.80 2.56 9.92
CA THR A 50 -12.84 3.66 9.81
C THR A 50 -12.95 4.41 8.49
N LYS A 51 -13.56 3.81 7.45
CA LYS A 51 -13.70 4.27 6.06
C LYS A 51 -12.39 4.24 5.26
N PHE A 52 -11.35 3.61 5.78
CA PHE A 52 -10.05 3.49 5.13
C PHE A 52 -9.61 2.02 5.08
N ALA A 53 -8.73 1.67 4.15
CA ALA A 53 -8.18 0.33 4.14
C ALA A 53 -7.21 0.13 5.32
N ASP A 54 -7.37 -0.96 6.06
CA ASP A 54 -6.47 -1.34 7.16
C ASP A 54 -5.10 -1.76 6.63
N TRP A 55 -5.05 -2.26 5.40
CA TRP A 55 -3.81 -2.49 4.68
C TRP A 55 -4.02 -2.45 3.16
N ALA A 56 -2.95 -2.13 2.47
CA ALA A 56 -2.83 -2.21 1.02
C ALA A 56 -1.54 -2.96 0.66
N ALA A 57 -1.64 -3.93 -0.26
CA ALA A 57 -0.53 -4.74 -0.72
C ALA A 57 -0.35 -4.58 -2.24
N TYR A 58 0.88 -4.26 -2.69
CA TYR A 58 1.17 -4.02 -4.10
C TYR A 58 2.61 -4.39 -4.45
N LYS A 59 2.87 -4.58 -5.75
CA LYS A 59 4.18 -4.91 -6.28
C LYS A 59 4.69 -3.78 -7.17
N VAL A 60 5.95 -3.40 -6.99
CA VAL A 60 6.64 -2.38 -7.77
C VAL A 60 7.76 -3.05 -8.57
N THR A 61 7.76 -2.85 -9.89
CA THR A 61 8.75 -3.39 -10.80
C THR A 61 9.12 -2.37 -11.86
N THR A 62 10.13 -2.64 -12.67
CA THR A 62 10.47 -1.82 -13.84
C THR A 62 9.32 -1.64 -14.82
N GLN A 63 8.38 -2.60 -14.87
CA GLN A 63 7.21 -2.56 -15.75
C GLN A 63 6.08 -1.67 -15.21
N THR A 64 6.02 -1.45 -13.90
CA THR A 64 4.90 -0.69 -13.28
C THR A 64 5.19 0.80 -13.12
N ILE A 65 6.47 1.18 -13.05
CA ILE A 65 6.94 2.55 -12.81
C ILE A 65 7.25 3.29 -14.12
N ASP A 66 7.60 4.57 -13.99
CA ASP A 66 8.12 5.43 -15.06
C ASP A 66 7.17 5.57 -16.29
N GLY A 67 5.88 5.41 -16.05
CA GLY A 67 4.84 5.75 -17.02
C GLY A 67 4.68 7.25 -17.22
N PRO A 68 3.84 7.66 -18.16
CA PRO A 68 3.57 9.07 -18.40
C PRO A 68 2.96 9.75 -17.17
N SER A 69 3.03 11.07 -17.12
CA SER A 69 2.37 11.85 -16.07
C SER A 69 0.87 11.53 -16.00
N ARG A 70 0.38 11.26 -14.81
CA ARG A 70 -1.02 10.85 -14.54
C ARG A 70 -1.74 11.90 -13.72
N SER A 71 -2.97 12.18 -14.11
CA SER A 71 -3.84 13.10 -13.37
C SER A 71 -4.40 12.45 -12.11
N ARG A 72 -4.55 13.24 -11.04
CA ARG A 72 -5.30 12.84 -9.84
C ARG A 72 -6.75 13.23 -10.01
N SER A 73 -7.61 12.25 -10.29
CA SER A 73 -9.06 12.41 -10.41
C SER A 73 -9.72 11.53 -9.36
N TRP A 74 -9.97 12.13 -8.20
CA TRP A 74 -10.56 11.45 -7.05
C TRP A 74 -11.99 11.01 -7.34
N ARG A 75 -12.35 9.81 -6.91
CA ARG A 75 -13.67 9.23 -7.10
C ARG A 75 -13.97 8.16 -6.07
N SER A 76 -15.24 7.96 -5.77
CA SER A 76 -15.69 6.83 -4.98
C SER A 76 -15.27 5.51 -5.64
N ASP A 77 -15.03 4.48 -4.84
CA ASP A 77 -14.70 3.16 -5.33
C ASP A 77 -15.97 2.47 -5.86
N PRO A 78 -16.01 2.06 -7.13
CA PRO A 78 -17.20 1.43 -7.72
C PRO A 78 -17.53 0.05 -7.15
N ASP A 79 -16.57 -0.60 -6.49
CA ASP A 79 -16.73 -1.95 -5.92
C ASP A 79 -17.12 -1.91 -4.44
N LEU A 80 -17.30 -0.71 -3.86
CA LEU A 80 -17.77 -0.51 -2.49
C LEU A 80 -19.13 0.18 -2.47
N LYS A 81 -19.93 -0.16 -1.46
CA LYS A 81 -21.12 0.63 -1.14
C LYS A 81 -20.69 2.02 -0.67
N ARG A 82 -21.51 3.02 -0.99
CA ARG A 82 -21.25 4.41 -0.62
C ARG A 82 -20.98 4.59 0.87
N GLU A 83 -21.73 3.89 1.72
CA GLU A 83 -21.63 3.92 3.17
C GLU A 83 -20.34 3.30 3.74
N TYR A 84 -19.54 2.60 2.92
CA TYR A 84 -18.31 1.90 3.34
C TYR A 84 -17.02 2.65 3.00
N THR A 85 -17.12 3.79 2.34
CA THR A 85 -15.99 4.64 1.96
C THR A 85 -16.39 6.10 2.06
N LEU A 86 -15.41 6.99 2.06
CA LEU A 86 -15.64 8.43 1.99
C LEU A 86 -15.90 8.89 0.55
N GLU A 87 -16.42 10.09 0.41
CA GLU A 87 -16.66 10.77 -0.84
C GLU A 87 -15.67 11.92 -1.07
N THR A 88 -15.64 12.45 -2.28
CA THR A 88 -14.73 13.57 -2.60
C THR A 88 -15.03 14.82 -1.78
N ALA A 89 -16.30 15.04 -1.45
CA ALA A 89 -16.76 16.18 -0.67
C ALA A 89 -16.24 16.18 0.77
N ASP A 90 -16.07 14.98 1.37
CA ASP A 90 -15.63 14.84 2.76
C ASP A 90 -14.23 15.41 3.01
N TYR A 91 -13.41 15.43 1.97
CA TYR A 91 -12.07 16.02 2.01
C TYR A 91 -12.06 17.53 1.77
N ASN A 92 -13.22 18.19 1.61
CA ASN A 92 -13.26 19.64 1.47
C ASN A 92 -12.71 20.30 2.74
N ASP A 93 -11.93 21.35 2.53
CA ASP A 93 -11.29 22.13 3.59
C ASP A 93 -10.30 21.37 4.50
N ALA A 94 -10.07 20.03 4.28
CA ALA A 94 -9.16 19.24 5.08
C ALA A 94 -7.73 19.82 5.10
N HIS A 95 -7.22 20.23 3.94
CA HIS A 95 -5.89 20.86 3.87
C HIS A 95 -5.83 22.20 4.61
N ALA A 96 -6.86 23.02 4.49
CA ALA A 96 -6.91 24.35 5.11
C ALA A 96 -7.03 24.28 6.63
N LEU A 97 -7.90 23.39 7.14
CA LEU A 97 -8.28 23.36 8.54
C LEU A 97 -7.46 22.40 9.40
N ILE A 98 -7.11 21.22 8.87
CA ILE A 98 -6.39 20.20 9.62
C ILE A 98 -5.04 19.79 8.98
N ARG A 99 -4.61 20.51 7.94
CA ARG A 99 -3.31 20.32 7.28
C ARG A 99 -3.08 18.91 6.74
N THR A 100 -4.12 18.25 6.25
CA THR A 100 -4.02 16.92 5.64
C THR A 100 -4.16 16.97 4.12
N ASP A 101 -3.42 16.12 3.46
CA ASP A 101 -3.54 15.82 2.04
C ASP A 101 -4.40 14.55 1.85
N ARG A 102 -4.81 14.30 0.61
CA ARG A 102 -5.31 12.99 0.17
C ARG A 102 -4.11 12.08 -0.07
N GLY A 103 -3.66 11.39 0.99
CA GLY A 103 -2.52 10.47 0.95
C GLY A 103 -2.89 9.15 0.28
N HIS A 104 -2.07 8.69 -0.67
CA HIS A 104 -2.23 7.37 -1.28
C HIS A 104 -1.63 6.29 -0.39
N GLN A 105 -2.32 5.15 -0.22
CA GLN A 105 -1.69 3.94 0.30
C GLN A 105 -0.87 3.26 -0.80
N VAL A 106 -1.46 3.00 -1.96
CA VAL A 106 -0.74 2.55 -3.17
C VAL A 106 -0.40 3.77 -4.02
N PRO A 107 0.87 4.21 -4.09
CA PRO A 107 1.25 5.44 -4.75
C PRO A 107 1.05 5.37 -6.27
N LEU A 108 0.38 6.35 -6.83
CA LEU A 108 0.15 6.44 -8.28
C LEU A 108 1.46 6.35 -9.09
N ALA A 109 2.55 6.94 -8.60
CA ALA A 109 3.85 6.90 -9.28
C ALA A 109 4.47 5.49 -9.34
N SER A 110 4.12 4.59 -8.40
CA SER A 110 4.63 3.22 -8.36
C SER A 110 3.93 2.29 -9.37
N VAL A 111 2.80 2.72 -9.93
CA VAL A 111 2.01 1.96 -10.90
C VAL A 111 1.61 2.78 -12.13
N SER A 112 2.27 3.90 -12.37
CA SER A 112 1.94 4.87 -13.43
C SER A 112 2.02 4.29 -14.85
N ASN A 113 2.79 3.21 -15.05
CA ASN A 113 2.96 2.53 -16.34
C ASN A 113 2.02 1.31 -16.50
N THR A 114 0.98 1.19 -15.69
CA THR A 114 -0.01 0.12 -15.80
C THR A 114 -1.29 0.63 -16.47
N ALA A 115 -2.11 -0.28 -17.00
CA ALA A 115 -3.42 0.08 -17.58
C ALA A 115 -4.39 0.59 -16.50
N ASP A 116 -4.32 0.01 -15.30
CA ASP A 116 -5.29 0.22 -14.21
C ASP A 116 -4.86 1.31 -13.21
N TRP A 117 -3.85 2.12 -13.53
CA TRP A 117 -3.35 3.21 -12.68
C TRP A 117 -4.46 4.11 -12.11
N ARG A 118 -5.61 4.24 -12.82
CA ARG A 118 -6.74 5.07 -12.38
C ARG A 118 -7.37 4.59 -11.09
N SER A 119 -7.29 3.29 -10.80
CA SER A 119 -7.84 2.73 -9.56
C SER A 119 -7.12 3.23 -8.30
N THR A 120 -5.88 3.70 -8.42
CA THR A 120 -5.19 4.34 -7.28
C THR A 120 -5.86 5.62 -6.81
N ASN A 121 -6.69 6.25 -7.65
CA ASN A 121 -7.44 7.46 -7.28
C ASN A 121 -8.83 7.16 -6.68
N TYR A 122 -9.17 5.90 -6.44
CA TYR A 122 -10.34 5.55 -5.65
C TYR A 122 -10.12 5.90 -4.19
N LEU A 123 -11.17 6.44 -3.55
CA LEU A 123 -11.07 6.92 -2.16
C LEU A 123 -10.83 5.80 -1.14
N SER A 124 -11.12 4.54 -1.48
CA SER A 124 -10.70 3.35 -0.73
C SER A 124 -9.16 3.20 -0.59
N ASN A 125 -8.40 3.79 -1.52
CA ASN A 125 -6.93 3.82 -1.49
C ASN A 125 -6.37 5.12 -0.89
N ILE A 126 -7.22 6.01 -0.39
CA ILE A 126 -6.85 7.36 0.06
C ILE A 126 -7.13 7.51 1.54
N THR A 127 -6.18 8.10 2.27
CA THR A 127 -6.33 8.44 3.69
C THR A 127 -5.98 9.91 3.92
N PRO A 128 -6.58 10.58 4.93
CA PRO A 128 -6.16 11.91 5.35
C PRO A 128 -4.76 11.84 5.99
N GLN A 129 -3.74 12.22 5.26
CA GLN A 129 -2.36 12.20 5.71
C GLN A 129 -1.83 13.61 5.90
N SER A 130 -1.15 13.88 7.02
CA SER A 130 -0.53 15.18 7.28
C SER A 130 0.32 15.61 6.09
N SER A 131 0.20 16.86 5.65
CA SER A 131 0.96 17.38 4.51
C SER A 131 2.48 17.33 4.74
N ASN A 132 2.94 17.49 5.97
CA ASN A 132 4.35 17.36 6.31
C ASN A 132 4.84 15.92 6.15
N LEU A 133 4.08 14.96 6.64
CA LEU A 133 4.39 13.54 6.48
C LEU A 133 4.33 13.15 5.00
N ASN A 134 3.19 13.38 4.34
CA ASN A 134 2.92 12.95 2.96
C ASN A 134 3.94 13.52 1.95
N GLN A 135 4.21 14.82 2.04
CA GLN A 135 5.15 15.52 1.15
C GLN A 135 6.60 15.53 1.67
N GLY A 136 6.86 14.87 2.77
CA GLY A 136 8.14 14.79 3.47
C GLY A 136 8.72 13.37 3.45
N PRO A 137 8.91 12.75 4.63
CA PRO A 137 9.57 11.45 4.75
C PRO A 137 8.83 10.33 4.00
N TRP A 138 7.49 10.38 3.91
CA TRP A 138 6.69 9.36 3.24
C TRP A 138 6.98 9.28 1.74
N VAL A 139 6.91 10.41 1.02
CA VAL A 139 7.19 10.45 -0.43
C VAL A 139 8.66 10.12 -0.73
N ARG A 140 9.61 10.41 0.19
CA ARG A 140 11.01 10.02 0.03
C ARG A 140 11.19 8.51 0.12
N LEU A 141 10.55 7.83 1.08
CA LEU A 141 10.54 6.37 1.16
C LEU A 141 9.90 5.74 -0.08
N GLU A 142 8.77 6.27 -0.56
CA GLU A 142 8.16 5.81 -1.81
C GLU A 142 9.09 5.96 -3.04
N SER A 143 9.88 7.03 -3.05
CA SER A 143 10.88 7.27 -4.10
C SER A 143 12.02 6.26 -4.00
N ALA A 144 12.49 5.93 -2.80
CA ALA A 144 13.51 4.91 -2.56
C ALA A 144 13.02 3.51 -3.02
N VAL A 145 11.76 3.17 -2.75
CA VAL A 145 11.12 1.93 -3.26
C VAL A 145 11.16 1.87 -4.79
N ARG A 146 10.84 2.97 -5.49
CA ARG A 146 10.93 3.02 -6.96
C ARG A 146 12.36 2.95 -7.47
N VAL A 147 13.33 3.54 -6.76
CA VAL A 147 14.76 3.41 -7.09
C VAL A 147 15.20 1.94 -6.98
N LEU A 148 14.80 1.25 -5.91
CA LEU A 148 15.07 -0.18 -5.74
C LEU A 148 14.43 -1.01 -6.88
N ALA A 149 13.20 -0.71 -7.28
CA ALA A 149 12.56 -1.40 -8.41
C ALA A 149 13.28 -1.14 -9.74
N ARG A 150 13.85 0.06 -9.97
CA ARG A 150 14.65 0.37 -11.17
C ARG A 150 15.93 -0.44 -11.26
N SER A 151 16.48 -0.93 -10.16
CA SER A 151 17.66 -1.82 -10.19
C SER A 151 17.34 -3.24 -10.70
N GLY A 152 16.06 -3.52 -11.02
CA GLY A 152 15.59 -4.81 -11.54
C GLY A 152 14.93 -5.68 -10.49
N GLU A 153 14.87 -5.23 -9.23
CA GLU A 153 14.20 -5.97 -8.15
C GLU A 153 12.68 -5.96 -8.32
N SER A 154 12.05 -7.06 -7.98
CA SER A 154 10.62 -7.11 -7.68
C SER A 154 10.41 -6.70 -6.23
N VAL A 155 9.84 -5.52 -6.02
CA VAL A 155 9.64 -4.96 -4.67
C VAL A 155 8.19 -5.16 -4.26
N TYR A 156 7.97 -5.87 -3.16
CA TYR A 156 6.67 -6.09 -2.54
C TYR A 156 6.48 -5.08 -1.42
N VAL A 157 5.33 -4.47 -1.36
CA VAL A 157 5.01 -3.46 -0.34
C VAL A 157 3.68 -3.79 0.31
N VAL A 158 3.69 -3.78 1.65
CA VAL A 158 2.47 -3.75 2.47
C VAL A 158 2.49 -2.45 3.25
N THR A 159 1.40 -1.71 3.24
CA THR A 159 1.27 -0.42 3.93
C THR A 159 -0.13 -0.28 4.51
N GLY A 160 -0.25 0.45 5.59
CA GLY A 160 -1.55 0.67 6.22
C GLY A 160 -1.50 1.74 7.31
N PRO A 161 -2.67 2.11 7.83
CA PRO A 161 -2.82 3.05 8.92
C PRO A 161 -2.54 2.42 10.29
N LEU A 162 -2.26 3.27 11.28
CA LEU A 162 -2.24 2.95 12.71
C LEU A 162 -3.22 3.87 13.44
N TYR A 163 -3.96 3.31 14.39
CA TYR A 163 -5.01 4.01 15.14
C TYR A 163 -4.70 3.98 16.65
N GLU A 164 -3.63 4.66 17.06
CA GLU A 164 -3.12 4.60 18.44
C GLU A 164 -3.52 5.81 19.29
N SER A 165 -3.92 6.90 18.63
CA SER A 165 -4.41 8.10 19.28
C SER A 165 -5.37 8.86 18.36
N PHE A 166 -6.21 9.71 18.96
CA PHE A 166 -7.06 10.61 18.18
C PHE A 166 -6.19 11.65 17.48
N PHE A 167 -6.44 11.87 16.20
CA PHE A 167 -5.79 12.92 15.42
C PHE A 167 -6.75 14.08 15.14
N ALA A 168 -7.79 13.86 14.35
CA ALA A 168 -8.78 14.86 13.93
C ALA A 168 -9.98 14.16 13.30
N SER A 169 -11.00 14.95 12.90
CA SER A 169 -12.04 14.52 11.97
C SER A 169 -11.98 15.36 10.71
N LEU A 170 -12.37 14.80 9.57
CA LEU A 170 -12.49 15.55 8.32
C LEU A 170 -13.61 16.58 8.44
N PRO A 171 -13.33 17.86 8.18
CA PRO A 171 -14.31 18.92 8.40
C PRO A 171 -15.52 18.87 7.45
N GLY A 172 -15.37 18.23 6.28
CA GLY A 172 -16.41 18.09 5.28
C GLY A 172 -17.19 16.78 5.33
N ALA A 173 -16.79 15.82 6.21
CA ALA A 173 -17.42 14.52 6.24
C ALA A 173 -18.73 14.53 7.05
N ASP A 174 -19.76 13.90 6.51
CA ASP A 174 -21.04 13.65 7.17
C ASP A 174 -21.18 12.21 7.69
N GLU A 175 -20.22 11.30 7.34
CA GLU A 175 -20.14 9.96 7.89
C GLU A 175 -19.17 9.86 9.08
N SER A 176 -19.47 8.91 9.97
CA SER A 176 -18.52 8.50 11.00
C SER A 176 -17.28 7.86 10.37
N HIS A 177 -16.11 8.35 10.76
CA HIS A 177 -14.81 7.88 10.29
C HIS A 177 -13.74 8.06 11.36
N THR A 178 -12.59 7.42 11.21
CA THR A 178 -11.46 7.59 12.14
C THR A 178 -10.19 7.87 11.34
N ILE A 179 -9.66 9.12 11.44
CA ILE A 179 -8.39 9.46 10.81
C ILE A 179 -7.24 8.74 11.54
N PRO A 180 -6.33 8.06 10.81
CA PRO A 180 -5.16 7.40 11.42
C PRO A 180 -4.26 8.37 12.18
N SER A 181 -3.64 7.89 13.25
CA SER A 181 -2.59 8.62 13.99
C SER A 181 -1.21 8.51 13.36
N GLY A 182 -1.00 7.49 12.52
CA GLY A 182 0.24 7.19 11.84
C GLY A 182 0.04 6.14 10.75
N TYR A 183 1.14 5.78 10.11
CA TYR A 183 1.16 4.81 9.01
C TYR A 183 2.38 3.93 9.09
N PHE A 184 2.23 2.68 8.69
CA PHE A 184 3.35 1.78 8.45
C PHE A 184 3.57 1.53 6.95
N LYS A 185 4.80 1.20 6.59
CA LYS A 185 5.16 0.70 5.27
C LYS A 185 6.25 -0.36 5.41
N ILE A 186 5.95 -1.57 4.92
CA ILE A 186 6.88 -2.70 4.85
C ILE A 186 7.29 -2.86 3.40
N VAL A 187 8.58 -2.94 3.17
CA VAL A 187 9.19 -3.13 1.84
C VAL A 187 9.95 -4.45 1.86
N ALA A 188 9.65 -5.34 0.94
CA ALA A 188 10.28 -6.65 0.86
C ALA A 188 10.75 -6.98 -0.56
N THR A 189 11.82 -7.76 -0.66
CA THR A 189 12.27 -8.41 -1.90
C THR A 189 12.49 -9.89 -1.65
N ILE A 190 12.28 -10.70 -2.69
CA ILE A 190 12.55 -12.15 -2.66
C ILE A 190 13.50 -12.45 -3.80
N ASN A 191 14.67 -13.01 -3.50
CA ASN A 191 15.61 -13.42 -4.52
C ASN A 191 15.21 -14.75 -5.19
N GLN A 192 15.92 -15.15 -6.24
CA GLN A 192 15.66 -16.39 -6.98
C GLN A 192 15.77 -17.68 -6.12
N ALA A 193 16.50 -17.63 -5.02
CA ALA A 193 16.63 -18.75 -4.08
C ALA A 193 15.51 -18.75 -3.01
N GLY A 194 14.55 -17.82 -3.09
CA GLY A 194 13.43 -17.70 -2.15
C GLY A 194 13.77 -17.02 -0.82
N TYR A 195 14.95 -16.40 -0.71
CA TYR A 195 15.29 -15.61 0.48
C TYR A 195 14.63 -14.25 0.44
N MET A 196 13.85 -13.96 1.47
CA MET A 196 13.23 -12.65 1.69
C MET A 196 14.18 -11.74 2.48
N ARG A 197 14.21 -10.47 2.08
CA ARG A 197 14.74 -9.35 2.87
C ARG A 197 13.63 -8.33 2.98
N ALA A 198 13.47 -7.74 4.16
CA ALA A 198 12.45 -6.72 4.39
C ALA A 198 12.96 -5.64 5.35
N SER A 199 12.39 -4.46 5.22
CA SER A 199 12.50 -3.35 6.18
C SER A 199 11.13 -2.74 6.39
N ALA A 200 10.81 -2.37 7.62
CA ALA A 200 9.54 -1.76 8.01
C ALA A 200 9.76 -0.36 8.60
N TYR A 201 8.85 0.54 8.32
CA TYR A 201 8.90 1.93 8.76
C TYR A 201 7.56 2.32 9.35
N VAL A 202 7.60 3.08 10.45
CA VAL A 202 6.41 3.70 11.04
C VAL A 202 6.62 5.20 11.13
N MET A 203 5.66 5.97 10.64
CA MET A 203 5.68 7.42 10.64
C MET A 203 4.35 7.96 11.15
N GLU A 204 4.44 8.80 12.17
CA GLU A 204 3.27 9.42 12.79
C GLU A 204 2.79 10.65 11.98
N GLN A 205 1.52 11.02 12.14
CA GLN A 205 0.94 12.23 11.52
C GLN A 205 1.70 13.51 11.86
N ASN A 206 2.32 13.59 13.04
CA ASN A 206 3.08 14.74 13.50
C ASN A 206 4.54 14.77 12.99
N SER A 207 4.94 13.84 12.12
CA SER A 207 6.27 13.83 11.52
C SER A 207 6.58 15.17 10.83
N ALA A 208 7.77 15.70 11.05
CA ALA A 208 8.20 16.91 10.37
C ALA A 208 8.52 16.62 8.89
N ARG A 209 8.33 17.62 8.03
CA ARG A 209 8.62 17.48 6.59
C ARG A 209 10.07 17.12 6.28
N ALA A 210 10.99 17.55 7.14
CA ALA A 210 12.42 17.28 7.01
C ALA A 210 12.89 15.99 7.71
N ASP A 211 11.99 15.27 8.42
CA ASP A 211 12.36 14.03 9.12
C ASP A 211 13.00 13.03 8.18
N ASP A 212 14.05 12.38 8.63
CA ASP A 212 14.68 11.29 7.91
C ASP A 212 13.87 9.99 8.11
N TYR A 213 13.34 9.41 7.03
CA TYR A 213 12.61 8.14 7.11
C TYR A 213 13.50 6.99 7.59
N CYS A 214 14.81 7.06 7.39
CA CYS A 214 15.74 6.03 7.87
C CYS A 214 15.69 5.88 9.40
N SER A 215 15.49 6.99 10.11
CA SER A 215 15.35 6.98 11.57
C SER A 215 14.00 6.43 12.07
N LYS A 216 13.09 6.13 11.15
CA LYS A 216 11.75 5.60 11.43
C LYS A 216 11.63 4.10 11.20
N GLU A 217 12.75 3.41 10.95
CA GLU A 217 12.77 1.97 10.78
C GLU A 217 12.42 1.27 12.10
N VAL A 218 11.57 0.26 11.99
CA VAL A 218 11.13 -0.62 13.08
C VAL A 218 11.18 -2.07 12.61
N THR A 219 11.00 -3.03 13.50
CA THR A 219 10.83 -4.44 13.12
C THR A 219 9.42 -4.69 12.56
N ILE A 220 9.23 -5.75 11.80
CA ILE A 220 7.90 -6.15 11.32
C ILE A 220 7.04 -6.56 12.52
N ASP A 221 7.58 -7.31 13.50
CA ASP A 221 6.90 -7.61 14.78
C ASP A 221 6.34 -6.36 15.46
N ASN A 222 7.08 -5.24 15.40
CA ASN A 222 6.59 -3.97 15.97
C ASN A 222 5.37 -3.46 15.20
N VAL A 223 5.38 -3.56 13.86
CA VAL A 223 4.21 -3.19 13.04
C VAL A 223 3.03 -4.10 13.35
N GLU A 224 3.25 -5.41 13.42
CA GLU A 224 2.20 -6.40 13.71
C GLU A 224 1.58 -6.18 15.10
N SER A 225 2.42 -5.97 16.11
CA SER A 225 1.96 -5.65 17.48
C SER A 225 1.10 -4.38 17.53
N ARG A 226 1.43 -3.36 16.71
CA ARG A 226 0.73 -2.07 16.70
C ARG A 226 -0.53 -2.09 15.82
N SER A 227 -0.53 -2.85 14.75
CA SER A 227 -1.65 -2.93 13.80
C SER A 227 -2.65 -4.03 14.11
N GLY A 228 -2.23 -5.07 14.83
CA GLY A 228 -3.00 -6.31 15.04
C GLY A 228 -3.02 -7.24 13.83
N LEU A 229 -2.22 -6.94 12.79
CA LEU A 229 -2.12 -7.74 11.58
C LEU A 229 -1.00 -8.78 11.71
N ASN A 230 -1.13 -9.91 11.00
CA ASN A 230 -0.01 -10.77 10.61
C ASN A 230 0.29 -10.46 9.13
N ILE A 231 1.47 -9.91 8.87
CA ILE A 231 1.84 -9.33 7.56
C ILE A 231 2.22 -10.39 6.53
N PHE A 232 2.93 -11.44 6.97
CA PHE A 232 3.41 -12.51 6.11
C PHE A 232 2.93 -13.89 6.58
N PRO A 233 1.62 -14.18 6.55
CA PRO A 233 1.04 -15.37 7.15
C PRO A 233 1.51 -16.71 6.54
N GLU A 234 2.10 -16.68 5.36
CA GLU A 234 2.71 -17.86 4.71
C GLU A 234 4.13 -18.16 5.24
N MET A 235 4.74 -17.23 5.98
CA MET A 235 6.03 -17.47 6.62
C MET A 235 5.84 -18.19 7.95
N THR A 236 6.74 -19.08 8.28
CA THR A 236 6.68 -19.85 9.54
C THR A 236 8.06 -20.16 10.09
N GLY A 237 8.15 -20.25 11.41
CA GLY A 237 9.32 -20.73 12.14
C GLY A 237 10.55 -19.83 12.03
N SER A 238 11.74 -20.41 11.80
CA SER A 238 12.98 -19.65 11.83
C SER A 238 13.14 -18.63 10.71
N LYS A 239 12.44 -18.80 9.58
CA LYS A 239 12.46 -17.84 8.46
C LYS A 239 11.65 -16.60 8.81
N GLU A 240 10.45 -16.78 9.35
CA GLU A 240 9.58 -15.74 9.90
C GLU A 240 10.36 -14.93 10.94
N TYR A 241 10.82 -15.56 12.00
CA TYR A 241 11.62 -14.93 13.04
C TYR A 241 12.81 -14.13 12.49
N ALA A 242 13.54 -14.67 11.51
CA ALA A 242 14.72 -14.00 10.95
C ALA A 242 14.39 -12.74 10.13
N VAL A 243 13.18 -12.64 9.57
CA VAL A 243 12.74 -11.48 8.78
C VAL A 243 12.04 -10.46 9.67
N GLU A 244 11.19 -10.90 10.59
CA GLU A 244 10.27 -10.03 11.33
C GLU A 244 10.91 -9.35 12.53
N THR A 245 11.92 -9.98 13.16
CA THR A 245 12.59 -9.44 14.36
C THR A 245 13.80 -8.57 14.07
N ARG A 246 14.24 -8.45 12.80
CA ARG A 246 15.47 -7.74 12.45
C ARG A 246 15.21 -6.40 11.78
N LEU A 247 16.06 -5.42 12.13
CA LEU A 247 16.19 -4.16 11.40
C LEU A 247 17.19 -4.31 10.25
N GLY A 248 17.14 -3.41 9.28
CA GLY A 248 18.21 -3.25 8.28
C GLY A 248 18.15 -4.22 7.11
N GLY A 249 17.09 -5.01 6.94
CA GLY A 249 17.02 -6.00 5.88
C GLY A 249 17.20 -5.42 4.47
N LEU A 250 16.67 -4.23 4.22
CA LEU A 250 16.76 -3.47 2.96
C LEU A 250 17.25 -2.03 3.16
N SER A 251 17.64 -1.62 4.36
CA SER A 251 17.95 -0.22 4.67
C SER A 251 18.99 0.37 3.72
N SER A 252 20.10 -0.33 3.49
CA SER A 252 21.13 0.11 2.54
C SER A 252 20.61 0.27 1.11
N GLN A 253 19.75 -0.64 0.63
CA GLN A 253 19.16 -0.57 -0.71
C GLN A 253 18.10 0.54 -0.82
N LEU A 254 17.51 0.93 0.31
CA LEU A 254 16.55 2.04 0.41
C LEU A 254 17.23 3.38 0.70
N GLY A 255 18.57 3.42 0.74
CA GLY A 255 19.33 4.65 0.91
C GLY A 255 19.56 5.06 2.37
N CYS A 256 19.39 4.12 3.27
CA CYS A 256 19.73 4.24 4.68
C CYS A 256 21.09 3.60 4.96
#